data_1931f23e7f27a6324c14b727bfaf770d
#
_entry.id   1931f23e7f27a6324c14b727bfaf770d
#
_cell.length_a   1.000
_cell.length_b   1.000
_cell.length_c   1.000
_cell.angle_alpha   90.00
_cell.angle_beta   90.00
_cell.angle_gamma   90.00
#
_symmetry.space_group_name_H-M   'P 1'
#
loop_
_entity.id
_entity.type
_entity.pdbx_description
1 polymer ?
#
loop_
_entity_poly.entity_id
_entity_poly.type
_entity_poly.pdbx_seq_one_letter_code
_entity_poly.pdbx_strand_id
1 'polypeptide(L)'
;VNDELEMLDSRQTEQLLEELMASQDFPALSSTIIQINQLVGSDDSHTDELTRVILRDNSLTNKLLRLVNSVHYAQFGGRNISTISRAVIILGFNTIRDAALSLMLFEHLNNQAHAQALKSDALESFYRGVIGRLMARPLGVRDAEEGFIGAMFRNLGHLMARLYFFERTERIRALMEKEGIDENAACRKVLGTTYDQLGLAIGRHWHLPPTLQQSITPLPPGPVRKPTTPETKLQALSNLARELYEIAARELTDGDRLSQLKALSGKYGQTGEISPAQLHSAMMNAAEEVQKEAPTLQASISSSAMLQRLLGEGGGAAGAEAVAQKVDASRLDDLALPQIDSSTATDPAAILTAGLQDLTDALISNTNITGILHLLLEVYYRTGCFDRVMIAVLDRQGQHLAGRTGFGKNIDSAIAAFKVSATASTDAFSAAVAQGVDILISDTQADNIKARIPAWHAGQIKAHSFLLLPITVNKKPLALIYLDKDKGPIDLDAQVLNMMKVLRNQALLAFRQGK
;
A
#
# COMPACT_ATOMS: atom_id res chain seq x y z
N VAL A 1 42.40 -8.42 10.31
CA VAL A 1 41.52 -8.07 11.45
C VAL A 1 40.21 -7.50 10.94
N ASN A 2 40.19 -6.51 10.00
CA ASN A 2 38.91 -5.98 9.47
C ASN A 2 38.16 -7.02 8.62
N ASP A 3 38.85 -7.75 7.74
CA ASP A 3 38.23 -8.79 6.90
C ASP A 3 37.67 -9.98 7.71
N GLU A 4 38.29 -10.32 8.82
CA GLU A 4 37.79 -11.37 9.73
C GLU A 4 36.53 -10.90 10.50
N LEU A 5 36.51 -9.64 10.92
CA LEU A 5 35.34 -9.04 11.57
C LEU A 5 34.16 -8.92 10.60
N GLU A 6 34.39 -8.53 9.35
CA GLU A 6 33.34 -8.48 8.33
C GLU A 6 32.78 -9.88 7.98
N MET A 7 33.64 -10.90 7.92
CA MET A 7 33.18 -12.28 7.71
C MET A 7 32.40 -12.82 8.90
N LEU A 8 32.78 -12.50 10.12
CA LEU A 8 32.05 -12.90 11.33
C LEU A 8 30.69 -12.18 11.41
N ASP A 9 30.65 -10.88 11.16
CA ASP A 9 29.41 -10.08 11.09
C ASP A 9 28.44 -10.65 10.02
N SER A 10 28.95 -11.06 8.86
CA SER A 10 28.16 -11.66 7.78
C SER A 10 27.52 -12.98 8.19
N ARG A 11 28.29 -13.89 8.80
CA ARG A 11 27.79 -15.19 9.25
C ARG A 11 26.75 -15.07 10.36
N GLN A 12 26.95 -14.15 11.30
CA GLN A 12 25.99 -13.89 12.37
C GLN A 12 24.71 -13.25 11.83
N THR A 13 24.84 -12.40 10.82
CA THR A 13 23.69 -11.79 10.15
C THR A 13 22.83 -12.83 9.42
N GLU A 14 23.47 -13.80 8.75
CA GLU A 14 22.77 -14.92 8.10
C GLU A 14 22.03 -15.79 9.12
N GLN A 15 22.64 -16.09 10.24
CA GLN A 15 21.99 -16.85 11.32
C GLN A 15 20.77 -16.12 11.88
N LEU A 16 20.84 -14.81 12.10
CA LEU A 16 19.69 -14.01 12.54
C LEU A 16 18.59 -14.00 11.49
N LEU A 17 18.93 -13.95 10.21
CA LEU A 17 17.94 -14.03 9.14
C LEU A 17 17.25 -15.41 9.11
N GLU A 18 17.99 -16.48 9.34
CA GLU A 18 17.42 -17.82 9.49
C GLU A 18 16.48 -17.92 10.71
N GLU A 19 16.85 -17.31 11.86
CA GLU A 19 15.96 -17.21 13.01
C GLU A 19 14.67 -16.45 12.69
N LEU A 20 14.75 -15.33 11.94
CA LEU A 20 13.59 -14.60 11.46
C LEU A 20 12.70 -15.47 10.57
N MET A 21 13.30 -16.19 9.62
CA MET A 21 12.58 -17.09 8.71
C MET A 21 11.91 -18.26 9.44
N ALA A 22 12.43 -18.66 10.58
CA ALA A 22 11.83 -19.69 11.43
C ALA A 22 10.68 -19.16 12.32
N SER A 23 10.47 -17.85 12.39
CA SER A 23 9.37 -17.24 13.16
C SER A 23 8.02 -17.45 12.48
N GLN A 24 6.92 -17.27 13.25
CA GLN A 24 5.58 -17.58 12.76
C GLN A 24 5.10 -16.62 11.65
N ASP A 25 5.40 -15.33 11.76
CA ASP A 25 4.77 -14.28 10.94
C ASP A 25 5.70 -13.67 9.88
N PHE A 26 7.01 -13.68 10.09
CA PHE A 26 7.98 -13.11 9.17
C PHE A 26 7.98 -13.75 7.77
N PRO A 27 7.84 -15.06 7.61
CA PRO A 27 7.77 -15.67 6.28
C PRO A 27 6.57 -15.19 5.46
N ALA A 28 5.40 -14.99 6.09
CA ALA A 28 4.20 -14.51 5.42
C ALA A 28 4.36 -13.05 4.97
N LEU A 29 4.87 -12.18 5.84
CA LEU A 29 5.22 -10.81 5.52
C LEU A 29 6.24 -10.75 4.36
N SER A 30 7.33 -11.53 4.48
CA SER A 30 8.39 -11.59 3.48
C SER A 30 7.88 -12.04 2.12
N SER A 31 7.05 -13.09 2.06
CA SER A 31 6.47 -13.60 0.82
C SER A 31 5.68 -12.50 0.09
N THR A 32 4.86 -11.74 0.81
CA THR A 32 4.04 -10.68 0.20
C THR A 32 4.91 -9.50 -0.26
N ILE A 33 5.88 -9.08 0.55
CA ILE A 33 6.82 -8.02 0.16
C ILE A 33 7.64 -8.41 -1.07
N ILE A 34 8.16 -9.64 -1.12
CA ILE A 34 8.90 -10.16 -2.27
C ILE A 34 8.03 -10.15 -3.51
N GLN A 35 6.79 -10.63 -3.41
CA GLN A 35 5.84 -10.63 -4.53
C GLN A 35 5.63 -9.21 -5.07
N ILE A 36 5.39 -8.23 -4.22
CA ILE A 36 5.21 -6.82 -4.62
C ILE A 36 6.49 -6.25 -5.27
N ASN A 37 7.67 -6.55 -4.74
CA ASN A 37 8.93 -6.03 -5.26
C ASN A 37 9.39 -6.69 -6.57
N GLN A 38 8.93 -7.90 -6.87
CA GLN A 38 9.20 -8.57 -8.15
C GLN A 38 8.37 -7.97 -9.30
N LEU A 39 7.32 -7.21 -9.00
CA LEU A 39 6.55 -6.50 -10.00
C LEU A 39 7.35 -5.26 -10.47
N VAL A 40 7.86 -5.32 -11.70
CA VAL A 40 8.70 -4.26 -12.26
C VAL A 40 7.98 -3.60 -13.43
N GLY A 41 7.74 -2.29 -13.34
CA GLY A 41 7.23 -1.48 -14.44
C GLY A 41 5.74 -1.15 -14.33
N SER A 42 5.29 -0.29 -15.24
CA SER A 42 3.93 0.23 -15.30
C SER A 42 3.09 -0.42 -16.41
N ASP A 43 3.45 -1.63 -16.84
CA ASP A 43 2.65 -2.38 -17.80
C ASP A 43 1.32 -2.80 -17.17
N ASP A 44 0.25 -2.86 -17.97
CA ASP A 44 -1.10 -3.20 -17.50
C ASP A 44 -1.11 -4.51 -16.69
N SER A 45 -0.31 -5.51 -17.09
CA SER A 45 -0.20 -6.79 -16.39
C SER A 45 0.38 -6.67 -14.97
N HIS A 46 1.36 -5.79 -14.74
CA HIS A 46 1.95 -5.58 -13.41
C HIS A 46 1.04 -4.75 -12.51
N THR A 47 0.31 -3.79 -13.08
CA THR A 47 -0.72 -3.03 -12.37
C THR A 47 -1.82 -3.94 -11.84
N ASP A 48 -2.26 -4.89 -12.67
CA ASP A 48 -3.26 -5.89 -12.29
C ASP A 48 -2.79 -6.78 -11.15
N GLU A 49 -1.54 -7.23 -11.22
CA GLU A 49 -0.98 -8.11 -10.22
C GLU A 49 -0.76 -7.37 -8.89
N LEU A 50 -0.27 -6.13 -8.91
CA LEU A 50 -0.18 -5.27 -7.72
C LEU A 50 -1.57 -5.09 -7.08
N THR A 51 -2.56 -4.74 -7.89
CA THR A 51 -3.94 -4.59 -7.43
C THR A 51 -4.46 -5.87 -6.80
N ARG A 52 -4.22 -7.03 -7.41
CA ARG A 52 -4.61 -8.34 -6.86
C ARG A 52 -3.94 -8.65 -5.53
N VAL A 53 -2.65 -8.35 -5.38
CA VAL A 53 -1.93 -8.57 -4.12
C VAL A 53 -2.51 -7.70 -3.01
N ILE A 54 -2.75 -6.41 -3.28
CA ILE A 54 -3.32 -5.48 -2.31
C ILE A 54 -4.75 -5.89 -1.92
N LEU A 55 -5.60 -6.27 -2.89
CA LEU A 55 -6.99 -6.65 -2.66
C LEU A 55 -7.17 -7.98 -1.89
N ARG A 56 -6.13 -8.80 -1.76
CA ARG A 56 -6.17 -10.00 -0.90
C ARG A 56 -6.29 -9.65 0.59
N ASP A 57 -5.85 -8.47 0.97
CA ASP A 57 -5.94 -7.95 2.33
C ASP A 57 -6.88 -6.72 2.37
N ASN A 58 -8.07 -6.94 2.90
CA ASN A 58 -9.09 -5.88 3.02
C ASN A 58 -8.63 -4.74 3.95
N SER A 59 -7.84 -5.02 5.00
CA SER A 59 -7.32 -4.01 5.91
C SER A 59 -6.34 -3.10 5.18
N LEU A 60 -5.35 -3.70 4.51
CA LEU A 60 -4.37 -2.99 3.69
C LEU A 60 -5.05 -2.16 2.60
N THR A 61 -6.01 -2.76 1.88
CA THR A 61 -6.78 -2.07 0.83
C THR A 61 -7.47 -0.82 1.37
N ASN A 62 -8.19 -0.93 2.47
CA ASN A 62 -8.93 0.19 3.05
C ASN A 62 -7.99 1.28 3.59
N LYS A 63 -6.89 0.91 4.25
CA LYS A 63 -5.91 1.88 4.74
C LYS A 63 -5.19 2.59 3.60
N LEU A 64 -4.81 1.85 2.56
CA LEU A 64 -4.19 2.44 1.37
C LEU A 64 -5.14 3.44 0.69
N LEU A 65 -6.41 3.09 0.51
CA LEU A 65 -7.39 4.00 -0.06
C LEU A 65 -7.65 5.24 0.82
N ARG A 66 -7.63 5.12 2.15
CA ARG A 66 -7.68 6.28 3.03
C ARG A 66 -6.42 7.14 2.90
N LEU A 67 -5.25 6.53 2.84
CA LEU A 67 -3.98 7.23 2.69
C LEU A 67 -3.95 8.03 1.37
N VAL A 68 -4.30 7.42 0.25
CA VAL A 68 -4.31 8.12 -1.05
C VAL A 68 -5.40 9.20 -1.17
N ASN A 69 -6.43 9.16 -0.32
CA ASN A 69 -7.43 10.21 -0.19
C ASN A 69 -7.09 11.26 0.87
N SER A 70 -5.96 11.14 1.57
CA SER A 70 -5.51 12.15 2.54
C SER A 70 -5.17 13.48 1.86
N VAL A 71 -5.09 14.54 2.67
CA VAL A 71 -4.81 15.91 2.17
C VAL A 71 -3.52 15.98 1.35
N HIS A 72 -2.54 15.13 1.68
CA HIS A 72 -1.26 15.10 0.97
C HIS A 72 -1.43 14.68 -0.49
N TYR A 73 -2.18 13.61 -0.76
CA TYR A 73 -2.38 13.11 -2.12
C TYR A 73 -3.47 13.86 -2.90
N ALA A 74 -4.38 14.57 -2.21
CA ALA A 74 -5.45 15.34 -2.85
C ALA A 74 -4.93 16.42 -3.82
N GLN A 75 -3.71 16.93 -3.61
CA GLN A 75 -3.05 17.91 -4.50
C GLN A 75 -2.68 17.33 -5.88
N PHE A 76 -2.60 16.01 -6.03
CA PHE A 76 -2.28 15.33 -7.30
C PHE A 76 -3.51 15.07 -8.19
N GLY A 77 -4.68 15.64 -7.85
CA GLY A 77 -5.89 15.61 -8.68
C GLY A 77 -6.87 14.48 -8.37
N GLY A 78 -6.63 13.71 -7.31
CA GLY A 78 -7.53 12.63 -6.88
C GLY A 78 -8.33 13.01 -5.64
N ARG A 79 -9.58 13.44 -5.78
CA ARG A 79 -10.55 13.43 -4.69
C ARG A 79 -11.44 12.21 -4.85
N ASN A 80 -11.68 11.49 -3.74
CA ASN A 80 -12.58 10.33 -3.68
C ASN A 80 -12.15 9.13 -4.54
N ILE A 81 -10.87 8.75 -4.48
CA ILE A 81 -10.38 7.51 -5.10
C ILE A 81 -10.98 6.32 -4.33
N SER A 82 -11.79 5.51 -5.00
CA SER A 82 -12.46 4.38 -4.37
C SER A 82 -11.86 3.02 -4.74
N THR A 83 -10.90 2.99 -5.68
CA THR A 83 -10.28 1.75 -6.14
C THR A 83 -8.76 1.86 -6.22
N ILE A 84 -8.07 0.73 -6.04
CA ILE A 84 -6.61 0.65 -6.18
C ILE A 84 -6.19 0.91 -7.64
N SER A 85 -6.90 0.35 -8.60
CA SER A 85 -6.66 0.60 -10.02
C SER A 85 -6.72 2.09 -10.36
N ARG A 86 -7.69 2.83 -9.80
CA ARG A 86 -7.78 4.28 -9.98
C ARG A 86 -6.63 5.02 -9.31
N ALA A 87 -6.23 4.58 -8.10
CA ALA A 87 -5.07 5.11 -7.40
C ALA A 87 -3.79 4.98 -8.24
N VAL A 88 -3.56 3.81 -8.85
CA VAL A 88 -2.39 3.57 -9.73
C VAL A 88 -2.43 4.48 -10.96
N ILE A 89 -3.60 4.68 -11.58
CA ILE A 89 -3.74 5.57 -12.75
C ILE A 89 -3.40 7.03 -12.40
N ILE A 90 -3.84 7.51 -11.23
CA ILE A 90 -3.65 8.92 -10.82
C ILE A 90 -2.27 9.17 -10.24
N LEU A 91 -1.80 8.31 -9.34
CA LEU A 91 -0.59 8.52 -8.55
C LEU A 91 0.63 7.78 -9.12
N GLY A 92 0.40 6.81 -10.00
CA GLY A 92 1.43 5.97 -10.59
C GLY A 92 1.69 4.69 -9.81
N PHE A 93 2.20 3.67 -10.53
CA PHE A 93 2.49 2.33 -10.01
C PHE A 93 3.46 2.36 -8.83
N ASN A 94 4.59 3.06 -8.96
CA ASN A 94 5.63 3.09 -7.92
C ASN A 94 5.11 3.72 -6.63
N THR A 95 4.36 4.81 -6.73
CA THR A 95 3.75 5.49 -5.56
C THR A 95 2.84 4.53 -4.77
N ILE A 96 1.98 3.80 -5.46
CA ILE A 96 1.05 2.85 -4.82
C ILE A 96 1.78 1.64 -4.26
N ARG A 97 2.78 1.11 -4.98
CA ARG A 97 3.64 0.03 -4.50
C ARG A 97 4.34 0.43 -3.20
N ASP A 98 4.97 1.60 -3.17
CA ASP A 98 5.77 2.06 -2.04
C ASP A 98 4.88 2.41 -0.83
N ALA A 99 3.71 2.99 -1.07
CA ALA A 99 2.70 3.20 -0.04
C ALA A 99 2.17 1.89 0.54
N ALA A 100 1.92 0.88 -0.30
CA ALA A 100 1.47 -0.44 0.15
C ALA A 100 2.54 -1.14 1.01
N LEU A 101 3.81 -1.12 0.59
CA LEU A 101 4.94 -1.69 1.36
C LEU A 101 5.09 -0.99 2.71
N SER A 102 4.96 0.33 2.74
CA SER A 102 5.04 1.13 3.96
C SER A 102 3.92 0.77 4.94
N LEU A 103 2.69 0.67 4.45
CA LEU A 103 1.54 0.29 5.27
C LEU A 103 1.63 -1.14 5.77
N MET A 104 2.07 -2.08 4.94
CA MET A 104 2.26 -3.48 5.36
C MET A 104 3.26 -3.59 6.50
N LEU A 105 4.41 -2.90 6.39
CA LEU A 105 5.39 -2.89 7.46
C LEU A 105 4.82 -2.23 8.72
N PHE A 106 4.12 -1.11 8.57
CA PHE A 106 3.48 -0.42 9.68
C PHE A 106 2.45 -1.30 10.40
N GLU A 107 1.57 -1.98 9.65
CA GLU A 107 0.56 -2.89 10.22
C GLU A 107 1.20 -4.06 10.96
N HIS A 108 2.23 -4.64 10.36
CA HIS A 108 2.94 -5.75 10.99
C HIS A 108 3.54 -5.35 12.34
N LEU A 109 4.15 -4.16 12.42
CA LEU A 109 4.67 -3.62 13.67
C LEU A 109 3.57 -3.30 14.70
N ASN A 110 2.43 -2.79 14.25
CA ASN A 110 1.34 -2.36 15.12
C ASN A 110 0.53 -3.52 15.73
N ASN A 111 0.49 -4.68 15.08
CA ASN A 111 -0.35 -5.82 15.46
C ASN A 111 0.30 -6.78 16.47
N GLN A 112 1.59 -6.63 16.80
CA GLN A 112 2.32 -7.56 17.65
C GLN A 112 2.14 -7.32 19.16
N ALA A 113 2.22 -8.38 19.96
CA ALA A 113 1.78 -8.46 21.36
C ALA A 113 2.56 -7.64 22.40
N HIS A 114 3.78 -7.20 22.14
CA HIS A 114 4.54 -6.27 22.98
C HIS A 114 4.16 -4.80 22.70
N ALA A 115 2.90 -4.59 22.61
CA ALA A 115 2.18 -3.60 21.84
C ALA A 115 2.62 -2.13 22.05
N GLN A 116 2.98 -1.66 23.24
CA GLN A 116 3.14 -0.23 23.44
C GLN A 116 4.48 0.32 22.93
N ALA A 117 5.58 -0.39 23.19
CA ALA A 117 6.90 0.00 22.70
C ALA A 117 7.01 -0.09 21.18
N LEU A 118 6.45 -1.17 20.59
CA LEU A 118 6.43 -1.35 19.13
C LEU A 118 5.51 -0.37 18.41
N LYS A 119 4.40 0.05 19.05
CA LYS A 119 3.53 1.13 18.52
C LYS A 119 4.25 2.47 18.46
N SER A 120 5.09 2.79 19.48
CA SER A 120 5.96 3.95 19.41
C SER A 120 6.93 3.84 18.24
N ASP A 121 7.63 2.72 18.11
CA ASP A 121 8.61 2.49 17.04
C ASP A 121 7.97 2.59 15.64
N ALA A 122 6.75 2.07 15.47
CA ALA A 122 6.00 2.17 14.23
C ALA A 122 5.67 3.63 13.88
N LEU A 123 5.12 4.40 14.84
CA LEU A 123 4.83 5.82 14.63
C LEU A 123 6.08 6.65 14.36
N GLU A 124 7.17 6.36 15.06
CA GLU A 124 8.45 7.04 14.87
C GLU A 124 9.10 6.68 13.53
N SER A 125 8.87 5.47 13.03
CA SER A 125 9.28 5.10 11.67
C SER A 125 8.45 5.81 10.61
N PHE A 126 7.15 5.93 10.83
CA PHE A 126 6.28 6.71 9.97
C PHE A 126 6.68 8.20 9.98
N TYR A 127 7.00 8.76 11.14
CA TYR A 127 7.52 10.12 11.28
C TYR A 127 8.80 10.34 10.47
N ARG A 128 9.77 9.40 10.51
CA ARG A 128 10.97 9.44 9.65
C ARG A 128 10.61 9.41 8.18
N GLY A 129 9.63 8.60 7.79
CA GLY A 129 9.09 8.56 6.44
C GLY A 129 8.55 9.92 5.99
N VAL A 130 7.75 10.57 6.83
CA VAL A 130 7.21 11.92 6.54
C VAL A 130 8.33 12.95 6.37
N ILE A 131 9.36 12.94 7.24
CA ILE A 131 10.54 13.78 7.06
C ILE A 131 11.20 13.50 5.70
N GLY A 132 11.38 12.23 5.34
CA GLY A 132 11.93 11.81 4.05
C GLY A 132 11.15 12.40 2.88
N ARG A 133 9.82 12.34 2.93
CA ARG A 133 8.93 12.93 1.93
C ARG A 133 9.06 14.45 1.84
N LEU A 134 9.03 15.15 2.98
CA LEU A 134 9.14 16.61 3.04
C LEU A 134 10.50 17.12 2.53
N MET A 135 11.56 16.35 2.77
CA MET A 135 12.93 16.70 2.40
C MET A 135 13.39 16.12 1.05
N ALA A 136 12.53 15.34 0.36
CA ALA A 136 12.88 14.72 -0.92
C ALA A 136 13.29 15.74 -1.98
N ARG A 137 12.44 16.73 -2.21
CA ARG A 137 12.68 17.78 -3.23
C ARG A 137 13.93 18.62 -2.93
N PRO A 138 14.19 19.12 -1.71
CA PRO A 138 15.43 19.82 -1.38
C PRO A 138 16.71 19.03 -1.66
N LEU A 139 16.69 17.71 -1.48
CA LEU A 139 17.83 16.83 -1.77
C LEU A 139 17.85 16.27 -3.20
N GLY A 140 16.93 16.68 -4.06
CA GLY A 140 16.88 16.27 -5.47
C GLY A 140 16.41 14.84 -5.68
N VAL A 141 15.71 14.25 -4.71
CA VAL A 141 14.94 13.01 -4.89
C VAL A 141 13.64 13.38 -5.60
N ARG A 142 13.38 12.73 -6.74
CA ARG A 142 12.26 13.11 -7.62
C ARG A 142 10.91 12.62 -7.10
N ASP A 143 10.90 11.41 -6.59
CA ASP A 143 9.70 10.77 -6.05
C ASP A 143 9.68 10.96 -4.53
N ALA A 144 8.65 11.63 -4.04
CA ALA A 144 8.48 11.91 -2.62
C ALA A 144 8.15 10.63 -1.82
N GLU A 145 7.46 9.68 -2.44
CA GLU A 145 7.13 8.39 -1.80
C GLU A 145 8.34 7.47 -1.72
N GLU A 146 9.23 7.49 -2.74
CA GLU A 146 10.53 6.84 -2.62
C GLU A 146 11.35 7.44 -1.47
N GLY A 147 11.25 8.77 -1.26
CA GLY A 147 11.84 9.44 -0.11
C GLY A 147 11.23 8.98 1.22
N PHE A 148 9.91 8.80 1.27
CA PHE A 148 9.20 8.31 2.44
C PHE A 148 9.63 6.89 2.82
N ILE A 149 9.52 5.94 1.87
CA ILE A 149 9.85 4.54 2.15
C ILE A 149 11.34 4.34 2.44
N GLY A 150 12.21 5.06 1.74
CA GLY A 150 13.65 5.01 1.99
C GLY A 150 14.01 5.47 3.41
N ALA A 151 13.42 6.57 3.89
CA ALA A 151 13.64 7.08 5.24
C ALA A 151 13.04 6.14 6.31
N MET A 152 11.89 5.52 6.05
CA MET A 152 11.29 4.54 6.94
C MET A 152 12.16 3.27 7.04
N PHE A 153 12.66 2.76 5.91
CA PHE A 153 13.46 1.54 5.84
C PHE A 153 14.91 1.74 6.33
N ARG A 154 15.39 2.98 6.45
CA ARG A 154 16.70 3.26 7.05
C ARG A 154 16.87 2.61 8.43
N ASN A 155 15.78 2.38 9.13
CA ASN A 155 15.74 1.77 10.45
C ASN A 155 15.22 0.32 10.44
N LEU A 156 15.14 -0.32 9.27
CA LEU A 156 14.52 -1.64 9.10
C LEU A 156 15.10 -2.72 10.03
N GLY A 157 16.42 -2.79 10.15
CA GLY A 157 17.08 -3.78 10.98
C GLY A 157 16.79 -3.60 12.47
N HIS A 158 16.77 -2.36 12.97
CA HIS A 158 16.37 -2.06 14.33
C HIS A 158 14.91 -2.44 14.60
N LEU A 159 14.00 -2.10 13.68
CA LEU A 159 12.57 -2.44 13.80
C LEU A 159 12.36 -3.95 13.85
N MET A 160 13.00 -4.69 12.96
CA MET A 160 12.88 -6.14 12.93
C MET A 160 13.53 -6.80 14.12
N ALA A 161 14.68 -6.27 14.59
CA ALA A 161 15.29 -6.76 15.81
C ALA A 161 14.41 -6.52 17.05
N ARG A 162 13.78 -5.35 17.17
CA ARG A 162 12.85 -5.08 18.28
C ARG A 162 11.60 -5.96 18.21
N LEU A 163 11.11 -6.24 17.02
CA LEU A 163 9.93 -7.06 16.84
C LEU A 163 10.17 -8.53 17.19
N TYR A 164 11.26 -9.10 16.70
CA TYR A 164 11.51 -10.55 16.79
C TYR A 164 12.53 -10.94 17.87
N PHE A 165 13.38 -10.00 18.30
CA PHE A 165 14.44 -10.21 19.29
C PHE A 165 14.36 -9.20 20.45
N PHE A 166 13.16 -8.89 20.91
CA PHE A 166 12.89 -7.83 21.88
C PHE A 166 13.82 -7.89 23.11
N GLU A 167 13.95 -9.07 23.72
CA GLU A 167 14.83 -9.23 24.90
C GLU A 167 16.31 -8.94 24.59
N ARG A 168 16.77 -9.28 23.37
CA ARG A 168 18.14 -8.96 22.94
C ARG A 168 18.30 -7.45 22.75
N THR A 169 17.30 -6.75 22.24
CA THR A 169 17.34 -5.28 22.07
C THR A 169 17.32 -4.55 23.41
N GLU A 170 16.56 -5.03 24.40
CA GLU A 170 16.59 -4.49 25.76
C GLU A 170 17.96 -4.70 26.42
N ARG A 171 18.61 -5.84 26.18
CA ARG A 171 19.99 -6.08 26.64
C ARG A 171 20.99 -5.14 25.97
N ILE A 172 20.83 -4.83 24.68
CA ILE A 172 21.67 -3.84 23.97
C ILE A 172 21.53 -2.49 24.65
N ARG A 173 20.31 -2.03 24.92
CA ARG A 173 20.04 -0.76 25.59
C ARG A 173 20.69 -0.71 26.99
N ALA A 174 20.47 -1.73 27.79
CA ALA A 174 21.06 -1.83 29.12
C ALA A 174 22.59 -1.84 29.07
N LEU A 175 23.20 -2.46 28.06
CA LEU A 175 24.64 -2.51 27.88
C LEU A 175 25.21 -1.12 27.51
N MET A 176 24.51 -0.39 26.61
CA MET A 176 24.89 0.99 26.26
C MET A 176 24.85 1.91 27.49
N GLU A 177 23.80 1.82 28.30
CA GLU A 177 23.65 2.60 29.52
C GLU A 177 24.70 2.25 30.57
N LYS A 178 25.00 0.95 30.77
CA LYS A 178 25.93 0.47 31.78
C LYS A 178 27.39 0.69 31.42
N GLU A 179 27.77 0.45 30.17
CA GLU A 179 29.18 0.48 29.75
C GLU A 179 29.55 1.77 28.99
N GLY A 180 28.57 2.62 28.62
CA GLY A 180 28.81 3.85 27.86
C GLY A 180 29.33 3.62 26.45
N ILE A 181 29.09 2.44 25.87
CA ILE A 181 29.48 2.08 24.50
C ILE A 181 28.42 2.50 23.49
N ASP A 182 28.85 2.66 22.23
CA ASP A 182 27.93 2.99 21.14
C ASP A 182 27.03 1.80 20.77
N GLU A 183 25.95 2.10 20.07
CA GLU A 183 24.94 1.12 19.65
C GLU A 183 25.55 -0.03 18.83
N ASN A 184 26.45 0.27 17.89
CA ASN A 184 27.05 -0.75 17.04
C ASN A 184 27.93 -1.72 17.84
N ALA A 185 28.68 -1.20 18.80
CA ALA A 185 29.50 -2.03 19.71
C ALA A 185 28.61 -2.92 20.59
N ALA A 186 27.52 -2.37 21.12
CA ALA A 186 26.55 -3.11 21.93
C ALA A 186 25.82 -4.18 21.09
N CYS A 187 25.39 -3.84 19.86
CA CYS A 187 24.77 -4.77 18.92
C CYS A 187 25.69 -5.95 18.60
N ARG A 188 26.97 -5.70 18.28
CA ARG A 188 27.92 -6.78 18.03
C ARG A 188 28.13 -7.70 19.22
N LYS A 189 28.11 -7.15 20.44
CA LYS A 189 28.22 -7.99 21.66
C LYS A 189 27.01 -8.88 21.89
N VAL A 190 25.81 -8.45 21.51
CA VAL A 190 24.55 -9.16 21.84
C VAL A 190 24.00 -9.93 20.66
N LEU A 191 24.05 -9.37 19.45
CA LEU A 191 23.52 -9.96 18.21
C LEU A 191 24.61 -10.58 17.33
N GLY A 192 25.88 -10.23 17.56
CA GLY A 192 27.00 -10.60 16.70
C GLY A 192 27.09 -9.78 15.40
N THR A 193 26.19 -8.84 15.19
CA THR A 193 26.12 -7.95 14.00
C THR A 193 25.54 -6.60 14.38
N THR A 194 25.39 -5.67 13.42
CA THR A 194 24.75 -4.38 13.61
C THR A 194 23.32 -4.37 13.08
N TYR A 195 22.48 -3.43 13.55
CA TYR A 195 21.14 -3.23 12.99
C TYR A 195 21.19 -2.87 11.50
N ASP A 196 22.18 -2.09 11.07
CA ASP A 196 22.33 -1.71 9.65
C ASP A 196 22.61 -2.93 8.77
N GLN A 197 23.48 -3.86 9.23
CA GLN A 197 23.78 -5.11 8.50
C GLN A 197 22.58 -6.05 8.46
N LEU A 198 21.85 -6.18 9.58
CA LEU A 198 20.60 -6.96 9.60
C LEU A 198 19.57 -6.37 8.66
N GLY A 199 19.37 -5.05 8.67
CA GLY A 199 18.45 -4.36 7.76
C GLY A 199 18.79 -4.57 6.29
N LEU A 200 20.08 -4.51 5.94
CA LEU A 200 20.57 -4.78 4.59
C LEU A 200 20.33 -6.23 4.16
N ALA A 201 20.57 -7.20 5.05
CA ALA A 201 20.31 -8.61 4.77
C ALA A 201 18.83 -8.87 4.52
N ILE A 202 17.95 -8.28 5.34
CA ILE A 202 16.50 -8.35 5.14
C ILE A 202 16.10 -7.67 3.82
N GLY A 203 16.63 -6.49 3.53
CA GLY A 203 16.36 -5.77 2.28
C GLY A 203 16.76 -6.56 1.03
N ARG A 204 17.88 -7.27 1.08
CA ARG A 204 18.32 -8.20 0.00
C ARG A 204 17.38 -9.41 -0.09
N HIS A 205 17.03 -10.00 1.02
CA HIS A 205 16.09 -11.12 1.07
C HIS A 205 14.71 -10.76 0.51
N TRP A 206 14.24 -9.55 0.78
CA TRP A 206 12.99 -9.01 0.26
C TRP A 206 13.07 -8.51 -1.20
N HIS A 207 14.23 -8.64 -1.85
CA HIS A 207 14.48 -8.14 -3.22
C HIS A 207 14.13 -6.65 -3.37
N LEU A 208 14.44 -5.85 -2.34
CA LEU A 208 14.24 -4.40 -2.45
C LEU A 208 15.03 -3.83 -3.63
N PRO A 209 14.51 -2.81 -4.32
CA PRO A 209 15.27 -2.10 -5.35
C PRO A 209 16.63 -1.61 -4.83
N PRO A 210 17.68 -1.54 -5.68
CA PRO A 210 19.02 -1.08 -5.27
C PRO A 210 19.01 0.30 -4.58
N THR A 211 18.13 1.20 -5.00
CA THR A 211 17.94 2.52 -4.37
C THR A 211 17.51 2.39 -2.91
N LEU A 212 16.54 1.52 -2.62
CA LEU A 212 16.07 1.27 -1.26
C LEU A 212 17.10 0.50 -0.43
N GLN A 213 17.83 -0.47 -1.01
CA GLN A 213 18.93 -1.13 -0.29
C GLN A 213 20.02 -0.12 0.10
N GLN A 214 20.36 0.80 -0.80
CA GLN A 214 21.34 1.85 -0.52
C GLN A 214 20.83 2.82 0.56
N SER A 215 19.54 3.09 0.64
CA SER A 215 18.95 3.95 1.68
C SER A 215 19.14 3.40 3.11
N ILE A 216 19.23 2.07 3.27
CA ILE A 216 19.48 1.42 4.55
C ILE A 216 20.94 1.62 4.99
N THR A 217 21.86 1.85 4.06
CA THR A 217 23.29 1.95 4.34
C THR A 217 23.64 3.28 5.04
N PRO A 218 24.41 3.25 6.15
CA PRO A 218 24.86 4.47 6.80
C PRO A 218 25.80 5.28 5.90
N LEU A 219 25.83 6.60 6.14
CA LEU A 219 26.83 7.47 5.53
C LEU A 219 28.14 7.39 6.31
N PRO A 220 29.30 7.54 5.65
CA PRO A 220 30.58 7.68 6.32
C PRO A 220 30.57 8.93 7.23
N PRO A 221 31.36 8.94 8.33
CA PRO A 221 31.46 10.09 9.20
C PRO A 221 31.98 11.33 8.48
N GLY A 222 31.53 12.51 8.91
CA GLY A 222 31.95 13.80 8.38
C GLY A 222 30.97 14.45 7.40
N PRO A 223 31.37 15.49 6.67
CA PRO A 223 30.51 16.20 5.71
C PRO A 223 30.03 15.30 4.59
N VAL A 224 28.74 15.37 4.28
CA VAL A 224 28.13 14.56 3.22
C VAL A 224 28.51 15.16 1.86
N ARG A 225 29.16 14.36 1.02
CA ARG A 225 29.51 14.77 -0.34
C ARG A 225 28.25 14.91 -1.19
N LYS A 226 28.33 15.78 -2.21
CA LYS A 226 27.20 15.98 -3.14
C LYS A 226 26.79 14.67 -3.81
N PRO A 227 25.56 14.18 -3.59
CA PRO A 227 25.10 12.95 -4.20
C PRO A 227 24.81 13.17 -5.68
N THR A 228 25.20 12.23 -6.54
CA THR A 228 25.11 12.36 -8.00
C THR A 228 24.13 11.37 -8.62
N THR A 229 23.90 10.22 -7.98
CA THR A 229 23.00 9.18 -8.47
C THR A 229 21.70 9.12 -7.63
N PRO A 230 20.63 8.53 -8.16
CA PRO A 230 19.39 8.32 -7.39
C PRO A 230 19.65 7.61 -6.06
N GLU A 231 20.47 6.55 -6.05
CA GLU A 231 20.81 5.75 -4.88
C GLU A 231 21.48 6.61 -3.80
N THR A 232 22.50 7.39 -4.18
CA THR A 232 23.24 8.24 -3.23
C THR A 232 22.40 9.42 -2.73
N LYS A 233 21.45 9.93 -3.53
CA LYS A 233 20.49 10.95 -3.10
C LYS A 233 19.54 10.39 -2.05
N LEU A 234 18.98 9.22 -2.31
CA LEU A 234 18.08 8.57 -1.37
C LEU A 234 18.81 8.16 -0.09
N GLN A 235 20.05 7.68 -0.19
CA GLN A 235 20.89 7.40 0.97
C GLN A 235 21.10 8.67 1.83
N ALA A 236 21.47 9.78 1.20
CA ALA A 236 21.65 11.05 1.90
C ALA A 236 20.36 11.51 2.59
N LEU A 237 19.24 11.43 1.90
CA LEU A 237 17.92 11.79 2.43
C LEU A 237 17.53 10.92 3.64
N SER A 238 17.67 9.61 3.52
CA SER A 238 17.27 8.66 4.56
C SER A 238 18.13 8.81 5.83
N ASN A 239 19.42 9.08 5.66
CA ASN A 239 20.31 9.37 6.79
C ASN A 239 20.01 10.76 7.41
N LEU A 240 19.68 11.77 6.60
CA LEU A 240 19.22 13.07 7.14
C LEU A 240 17.94 12.90 7.97
N ALA A 241 16.96 12.15 7.48
CA ALA A 241 15.72 11.89 8.21
C ALA A 241 15.96 11.17 9.54
N ARG A 242 16.88 10.20 9.58
CA ARG A 242 17.32 9.54 10.81
C ARG A 242 17.96 10.52 11.79
N GLU A 243 18.94 11.31 11.34
CA GLU A 243 19.65 12.26 12.20
C GLU A 243 18.72 13.37 12.72
N LEU A 244 17.76 13.81 11.89
CA LEU A 244 16.75 14.79 12.32
C LEU A 244 15.79 14.19 13.36
N TYR A 245 15.41 12.92 13.19
CA TYR A 245 14.66 12.19 14.20
C TYR A 245 15.45 12.08 15.52
N GLU A 246 16.75 11.79 15.48
CA GLU A 246 17.59 11.70 16.67
C GLU A 246 17.65 13.02 17.44
N ILE A 247 17.62 14.16 16.74
CA ILE A 247 17.50 15.49 17.37
C ILE A 247 16.11 15.67 17.99
N ALA A 248 15.05 15.27 17.28
CA ALA A 248 13.68 15.36 17.77
C ALA A 248 13.42 14.47 19.00
N ALA A 249 14.06 13.30 19.07
CA ALA A 249 13.88 12.34 20.14
C ALA A 249 14.52 12.80 21.47
N ARG A 250 15.53 13.67 21.41
CA ARG A 250 16.22 14.17 22.61
C ARG A 250 15.43 15.29 23.30
N GLU A 251 15.50 15.33 24.61
CA GLU A 251 15.02 16.47 25.40
C GLU A 251 16.10 17.57 25.39
N LEU A 252 15.93 18.54 24.51
CA LEU A 252 16.87 19.63 24.29
C LEU A 252 16.21 20.97 24.58
N THR A 253 17.00 21.94 25.08
CA THR A 253 16.58 23.34 25.09
C THR A 253 16.48 23.86 23.64
N ASP A 254 15.70 24.92 23.41
CA ASP A 254 15.58 25.53 22.06
C ASP A 254 16.93 25.97 21.49
N GLY A 255 17.83 26.49 22.36
CA GLY A 255 19.17 26.88 21.96
C GLY A 255 20.04 25.68 21.53
N ASP A 256 19.99 24.58 22.27
CA ASP A 256 20.75 23.37 21.97
C ASP A 256 20.20 22.72 20.69
N ARG A 257 18.86 22.67 20.55
CA ARG A 257 18.18 22.16 19.35
C ARG A 257 18.60 22.97 18.12
N LEU A 258 18.56 24.29 18.19
CA LEU A 258 19.00 25.14 17.08
C LEU A 258 20.49 24.93 16.74
N SER A 259 21.34 24.74 17.74
CA SER A 259 22.76 24.43 17.55
C SER A 259 22.95 23.11 16.79
N GLN A 260 22.22 22.05 17.18
CA GLN A 260 22.28 20.75 16.50
C GLN A 260 21.72 20.83 15.07
N LEU A 261 20.63 21.58 14.84
CA LEU A 261 20.09 21.81 13.51
C LEU A 261 21.07 22.59 12.60
N LYS A 262 21.81 23.55 13.15
CA LYS A 262 22.89 24.25 12.41
C LYS A 262 24.02 23.29 12.04
N ALA A 263 24.45 22.44 12.96
CA ALA A 263 25.48 21.43 12.70
C ALA A 263 25.02 20.43 11.62
N LEU A 264 23.76 19.98 11.70
CA LEU A 264 23.15 19.08 10.71
C LEU A 264 23.07 19.75 9.32
N SER A 265 22.60 21.00 9.26
CA SER A 265 22.58 21.79 8.03
C SER A 265 24.00 21.92 7.42
N GLY A 266 25.01 22.19 8.23
CA GLY A 266 26.41 22.26 7.77
C GLY A 266 26.94 20.93 7.24
N LYS A 267 26.60 19.79 7.90
CA LYS A 267 26.98 18.45 7.46
C LYS A 267 26.46 18.11 6.06
N TYR A 268 25.22 18.54 5.76
CA TYR A 268 24.55 18.28 4.48
C TYR A 268 24.64 19.45 3.49
N GLY A 269 25.42 20.49 3.78
CA GLY A 269 25.51 21.71 2.95
C GLY A 269 25.94 21.51 1.51
N GLN A 270 26.63 20.42 1.18
CA GLN A 270 27.00 20.08 -0.20
C GLN A 270 25.91 19.32 -0.96
N THR A 271 24.90 18.80 -0.27
CA THR A 271 23.82 18.00 -0.89
C THR A 271 22.71 18.87 -1.48
N GLY A 272 22.49 20.06 -0.92
CA GLY A 272 21.48 21.03 -1.33
C GLY A 272 21.47 22.23 -0.39
N GLU A 273 20.72 23.26 -0.74
CA GLU A 273 20.48 24.41 0.15
C GLU A 273 19.49 24.04 1.26
N ILE A 274 20.00 23.47 2.36
CA ILE A 274 19.19 23.05 3.50
C ILE A 274 19.50 23.98 4.67
N SER A 275 18.58 24.87 5.01
CA SER A 275 18.73 25.76 6.17
C SER A 275 18.28 25.10 7.48
N PRO A 276 18.80 25.55 8.63
CA PRO A 276 18.32 25.08 9.94
C PRO A 276 16.82 25.33 10.15
N ALA A 277 16.26 26.41 9.58
CA ALA A 277 14.83 26.70 9.63
C ALA A 277 13.99 25.69 8.84
N GLN A 278 14.46 25.26 7.67
CA GLN A 278 13.79 24.19 6.89
C GLN A 278 13.82 22.85 7.63
N LEU A 279 14.93 22.49 8.28
CA LEU A 279 15.01 21.29 9.10
C LEU A 279 14.04 21.35 10.28
N HIS A 280 13.96 22.49 10.98
CA HIS A 280 13.00 22.70 12.06
C HIS A 280 11.56 22.59 11.55
N SER A 281 11.22 23.26 10.45
CA SER A 281 9.89 23.17 9.84
C SER A 281 9.55 21.73 9.43
N ALA A 282 10.50 21.00 8.83
CA ALA A 282 10.27 19.61 8.44
C ALA A 282 9.99 18.72 9.67
N MET A 283 10.72 18.95 10.77
CA MET A 283 10.53 18.23 12.03
C MET A 283 9.14 18.48 12.63
N MET A 284 8.69 19.74 12.68
CA MET A 284 7.38 20.11 13.24
C MET A 284 6.22 19.67 12.33
N ASN A 285 6.31 19.96 11.03
CA ASN A 285 5.29 19.55 10.07
C ASN A 285 5.12 18.04 10.00
N ALA A 286 6.22 17.28 10.15
CA ALA A 286 6.14 15.82 10.20
C ALA A 286 5.36 15.33 11.43
N ALA A 287 5.52 15.95 12.60
CA ALA A 287 4.75 15.60 13.80
C ALA A 287 3.25 15.90 13.62
N GLU A 288 2.90 17.06 13.06
CA GLU A 288 1.51 17.41 12.75
C GLU A 288 0.88 16.46 11.73
N GLU A 289 1.62 16.06 10.71
CA GLU A 289 1.12 15.13 9.71
C GLU A 289 0.89 13.75 10.29
N VAL A 290 1.82 13.22 11.09
CA VAL A 290 1.63 11.97 11.83
C VAL A 290 0.39 12.04 12.72
N GLN A 291 0.13 13.16 13.38
CA GLN A 291 -1.07 13.36 14.19
C GLN A 291 -2.35 13.26 13.37
N LYS A 292 -2.37 13.86 12.17
CA LYS A 292 -3.53 13.81 11.27
C LYS A 292 -3.78 12.41 10.71
N GLU A 293 -2.71 11.66 10.41
CA GLU A 293 -2.81 10.31 9.83
C GLU A 293 -2.95 9.20 10.90
N ALA A 294 -2.68 9.47 12.17
CA ALA A 294 -2.76 8.48 13.24
C ALA A 294 -4.12 7.73 13.33
N PRO A 295 -5.29 8.39 13.15
CA PRO A 295 -6.57 7.69 13.10
C PRO A 295 -6.68 6.71 11.91
N THR A 296 -6.20 7.10 10.74
CA THR A 296 -6.15 6.25 9.53
C THR A 296 -5.29 5.01 9.78
N LEU A 297 -4.17 5.19 10.46
CA LEU A 297 -3.23 4.13 10.83
C LEU A 297 -3.69 3.30 12.05
N GLN A 298 -4.82 3.64 12.66
CA GLN A 298 -5.29 3.03 13.92
C GLN A 298 -4.23 3.07 15.03
N ALA A 299 -3.46 4.15 15.08
CA ALA A 299 -2.40 4.38 16.03
C ALA A 299 -2.73 5.55 16.97
N SER A 300 -2.14 5.57 18.16
CA SER A 300 -2.33 6.65 19.13
C SER A 300 -1.03 7.44 19.32
N ILE A 301 -1.08 8.74 19.15
CA ILE A 301 0.04 9.64 19.44
C ILE A 301 0.55 9.49 20.87
N SER A 302 -0.34 9.10 21.82
CA SER A 302 0.02 8.85 23.21
C SER A 302 1.05 7.71 23.41
N SER A 303 1.27 6.89 22.40
CA SER A 303 2.31 5.84 22.45
C SER A 303 3.73 6.37 22.23
N SER A 304 3.92 7.59 21.67
CA SER A 304 5.25 8.20 21.48
C SER A 304 5.41 9.50 22.30
N ALA A 305 6.26 9.45 23.32
CA ALA A 305 6.59 10.62 24.15
C ALA A 305 7.23 11.74 23.32
N MET A 306 8.03 11.39 22.31
CA MET A 306 8.64 12.35 21.38
C MET A 306 7.57 13.15 20.64
N LEU A 307 6.60 12.47 20.02
CA LEU A 307 5.53 13.14 19.26
C LEU A 307 4.65 14.00 20.17
N GLN A 308 4.31 13.51 21.38
CA GLN A 308 3.56 14.31 22.35
C GLN A 308 4.29 15.62 22.69
N ARG A 309 5.61 15.56 22.92
CA ARG A 309 6.42 16.73 23.23
C ARG A 309 6.46 17.71 22.05
N LEU A 310 6.77 17.25 20.85
CA LEU A 310 6.83 18.13 19.67
C LEU A 310 5.49 18.83 19.39
N LEU A 311 4.38 18.13 19.56
CA LEU A 311 3.05 18.69 19.36
C LEU A 311 2.65 19.66 20.49
N GLY A 312 3.16 19.45 21.73
CA GLY A 312 2.99 20.37 22.86
C GLY A 312 3.81 21.66 22.70
N GLU A 313 5.02 21.57 22.14
CA GLU A 313 5.87 22.73 21.85
C GLU A 313 5.33 23.59 20.71
N GLY A 314 4.70 23.00 19.67
CA GLY A 314 4.06 23.73 18.57
C GLY A 314 2.80 24.51 18.98
N GLY A 315 2.20 24.18 20.12
CA GLY A 315 1.03 24.87 20.69
C GLY A 315 1.35 26.12 21.54
N GLY A 316 2.61 26.39 21.80
CA GLY A 316 3.03 27.49 22.69
C GLY A 316 3.54 28.73 21.96
N ALA A 317 2.70 29.55 21.35
CA ALA A 317 2.74 31.00 21.22
C ALA A 317 1.84 31.61 20.12
N ALA A 318 1.24 30.81 19.22
CA ALA A 318 0.35 31.37 18.19
C ALA A 318 -1.01 30.66 18.07
N GLY A 319 -1.21 29.55 18.77
CA GLY A 319 -2.41 28.70 18.61
C GLY A 319 -3.38 28.69 19.80
N ALA A 320 -2.95 29.13 20.98
CA ALA A 320 -3.81 29.08 22.18
C ALA A 320 -4.93 30.13 22.20
N GLU A 321 -4.82 31.22 21.43
CA GLU A 321 -5.90 32.23 21.31
C GLU A 321 -6.81 32.01 20.09
N ALA A 322 -6.38 31.22 19.11
CA ALA A 322 -7.18 30.98 17.89
C ALA A 322 -8.16 29.81 18.00
N VAL A 323 -8.00 28.92 18.99
CA VAL A 323 -8.89 27.73 19.16
C VAL A 323 -10.05 28.00 20.15
N ALA A 324 -10.05 29.17 20.82
CA ALA A 324 -11.14 29.57 21.69
C ALA A 324 -12.25 30.38 20.99
N GLN A 325 -12.13 30.69 19.71
CA GLN A 325 -13.28 31.16 18.93
C GLN A 325 -14.12 29.96 18.55
N LYS A 326 -15.33 29.90 19.19
CA LYS A 326 -16.41 29.00 18.82
C LYS A 326 -16.57 28.95 17.31
N VAL A 327 -16.04 27.90 16.68
CA VAL A 327 -16.45 27.52 15.34
C VAL A 327 -17.88 27.04 15.49
N ASP A 328 -18.81 27.77 14.90
CA ASP A 328 -20.22 27.44 14.88
C ASP A 328 -20.35 26.06 14.22
N ALA A 329 -20.74 25.05 15.02
CA ALA A 329 -20.84 23.66 14.59
C ALA A 329 -21.79 23.48 13.39
N SER A 330 -22.64 24.46 13.10
CA SER A 330 -23.56 24.43 11.96
C SER A 330 -22.92 24.65 10.59
N ARG A 331 -21.63 25.09 10.53
CA ARG A 331 -20.89 25.24 9.26
C ARG A 331 -19.90 24.11 8.96
N LEU A 332 -19.71 23.16 9.88
CA LEU A 332 -18.86 21.97 9.67
C LEU A 332 -19.62 20.84 8.95
N ASP A 333 -20.95 20.85 8.99
CA ASP A 333 -21.76 19.84 8.28
C ASP A 333 -21.70 19.98 6.74
N ASP A 334 -21.41 21.18 6.22
CA ASP A 334 -21.25 21.41 4.76
C ASP A 334 -19.85 21.09 4.23
N LEU A 335 -18.87 20.82 5.11
CA LEU A 335 -17.49 20.44 4.77
C LEU A 335 -17.10 19.04 5.26
N ALA A 336 -18.03 18.33 5.86
CA ALA A 336 -17.83 16.94 6.20
C ALA A 336 -17.70 16.14 4.91
N LEU A 337 -16.44 15.81 4.55
CA LEU A 337 -16.19 14.66 3.69
C LEU A 337 -17.02 13.50 4.25
N PRO A 338 -17.74 12.74 3.42
CA PRO A 338 -18.44 11.58 3.90
C PRO A 338 -17.41 10.73 4.66
N GLN A 339 -17.54 10.71 5.99
CA GLN A 339 -16.83 9.74 6.80
C GLN A 339 -17.33 8.40 6.27
N ILE A 340 -16.45 7.68 5.58
CA ILE A 340 -16.69 6.27 5.33
C ILE A 340 -16.53 5.66 6.73
N ASP A 341 -17.63 5.59 7.45
CA ASP A 341 -17.71 4.87 8.71
C ASP A 341 -17.10 3.50 8.51
N SER A 342 -16.33 3.03 9.47
CA SER A 342 -15.81 1.67 9.47
C SER A 342 -16.91 0.60 9.40
N SER A 343 -18.16 0.97 9.63
CA SER A 343 -19.38 0.17 9.40
C SER A 343 -19.87 0.18 7.94
N THR A 344 -19.52 1.22 7.13
CA THR A 344 -19.95 1.32 5.72
C THR A 344 -18.97 0.68 4.73
N ALA A 345 -17.80 0.20 5.20
CA ALA A 345 -16.83 -0.53 4.37
C ALA A 345 -17.36 -1.89 3.86
N THR A 346 -18.57 -2.28 4.24
CA THR A 346 -19.24 -3.55 3.87
C THR A 346 -20.57 -3.36 3.13
N ASP A 347 -21.01 -2.11 2.88
CA ASP A 347 -22.23 -1.89 2.09
C ASP A 347 -21.93 -1.97 0.59
N PRO A 348 -22.40 -3.02 -0.13
CA PRO A 348 -22.19 -3.18 -1.56
C PRO A 348 -22.72 -1.99 -2.37
N ALA A 349 -23.82 -1.36 -1.96
CA ALA A 349 -24.41 -0.23 -2.67
C ALA A 349 -23.50 1.03 -2.60
N ALA A 350 -22.90 1.29 -1.43
CA ALA A 350 -21.96 2.39 -1.27
C ALA A 350 -20.69 2.20 -2.11
N ILE A 351 -20.14 0.97 -2.15
CA ILE A 351 -18.98 0.62 -2.98
C ILE A 351 -19.28 0.82 -4.47
N LEU A 352 -20.44 0.35 -4.95
CA LEU A 352 -20.85 0.49 -6.35
C LEU A 352 -21.08 1.96 -6.71
N THR A 353 -21.63 2.78 -5.79
CA THR A 353 -21.84 4.21 -6.01
C THR A 353 -20.52 4.95 -6.17
N ALA A 354 -19.56 4.71 -5.28
CA ALA A 354 -18.22 5.28 -5.36
C ALA A 354 -17.50 4.83 -6.64
N GLY A 355 -17.61 3.54 -6.98
CA GLY A 355 -17.04 2.98 -8.21
C GLY A 355 -17.63 3.56 -9.49
N LEU A 356 -18.90 3.96 -9.47
CA LEU A 356 -19.53 4.64 -10.61
C LEU A 356 -18.87 5.99 -10.90
N GLN A 357 -18.50 6.72 -9.86
CA GLN A 357 -17.79 7.99 -9.99
C GLN A 357 -16.38 7.77 -10.54
N ASP A 358 -15.61 6.83 -9.99
CA ASP A 358 -14.29 6.48 -10.49
C ASP A 358 -14.31 6.06 -11.95
N LEU A 359 -15.31 5.25 -12.35
CA LEU A 359 -15.46 4.80 -13.72
C LEU A 359 -15.79 5.97 -14.67
N THR A 360 -16.65 6.90 -14.23
CA THR A 360 -16.99 8.09 -15.00
C THR A 360 -15.78 9.00 -15.19
N ASP A 361 -15.00 9.24 -14.13
CA ASP A 361 -13.78 10.04 -14.20
C ASP A 361 -12.71 9.39 -15.08
N ALA A 362 -12.60 8.06 -15.04
CA ALA A 362 -11.70 7.31 -15.92
C ALA A 362 -12.09 7.45 -17.39
N LEU A 363 -13.38 7.43 -17.70
CA LEU A 363 -13.90 7.65 -19.07
C LEU A 363 -13.61 9.07 -19.57
N ILE A 364 -13.79 10.09 -18.72
CA ILE A 364 -13.49 11.50 -19.05
C ILE A 364 -11.98 11.69 -19.27
N SER A 365 -11.14 11.01 -18.49
CA SER A 365 -9.67 11.10 -18.57
C SER A 365 -9.07 10.29 -19.73
N ASN A 366 -9.89 9.74 -20.65
CA ASN A 366 -9.45 8.88 -21.75
C ASN A 366 -8.57 7.70 -21.30
N THR A 367 -8.87 7.11 -20.15
CA THR A 367 -8.21 5.89 -19.67
C THR A 367 -8.43 4.78 -20.70
N ASN A 368 -7.41 3.96 -20.95
CA ASN A 368 -7.54 2.85 -21.91
C ASN A 368 -8.59 1.83 -21.44
N ILE A 369 -9.11 1.06 -22.38
CA ILE A 369 -10.21 0.12 -22.13
C ILE A 369 -9.83 -0.94 -21.09
N THR A 370 -8.56 -1.37 -21.06
CA THR A 370 -8.06 -2.34 -20.09
C THR A 370 -8.19 -1.79 -18.67
N GLY A 371 -7.73 -0.56 -18.42
CA GLY A 371 -7.85 0.10 -17.12
C GLY A 371 -9.32 0.29 -16.69
N ILE A 372 -10.22 0.62 -17.61
CA ILE A 372 -11.65 0.75 -17.33
C ILE A 372 -12.26 -0.61 -16.92
N LEU A 373 -11.90 -1.69 -17.61
CA LEU A 373 -12.37 -3.03 -17.28
C LEU A 373 -11.83 -3.53 -15.95
N HIS A 374 -10.57 -3.23 -15.66
CA HIS A 374 -9.97 -3.55 -14.36
C HIS A 374 -10.69 -2.84 -13.22
N LEU A 375 -10.92 -1.54 -13.35
CA LEU A 375 -11.64 -0.74 -12.37
C LEU A 375 -13.06 -1.31 -12.15
N LEU A 376 -13.77 -1.67 -13.22
CA LEU A 376 -15.09 -2.29 -13.12
C LEU A 376 -15.06 -3.60 -12.31
N LEU A 377 -14.13 -4.49 -12.63
CA LEU A 377 -13.99 -5.79 -11.95
C LEU A 377 -13.58 -5.60 -10.48
N GLU A 378 -12.68 -4.64 -10.19
CA GLU A 378 -12.29 -4.30 -8.83
C GLU A 378 -13.48 -3.83 -8.00
N VAL A 379 -14.31 -2.94 -8.54
CA VAL A 379 -15.52 -2.46 -7.87
C VAL A 379 -16.44 -3.64 -7.53
N TYR A 380 -16.68 -4.55 -8.48
CA TYR A 380 -17.50 -5.73 -8.22
C TYR A 380 -16.91 -6.65 -7.17
N TYR A 381 -15.61 -6.92 -7.23
CA TYR A 381 -14.94 -7.78 -6.26
C TYR A 381 -14.99 -7.21 -4.84
N ARG A 382 -14.80 -5.90 -4.69
CA ARG A 382 -14.82 -5.21 -3.40
C ARG A 382 -16.19 -5.21 -2.71
N THR A 383 -17.28 -5.46 -3.43
CA THR A 383 -18.60 -5.63 -2.80
C THR A 383 -18.64 -6.79 -1.81
N GLY A 384 -17.71 -7.75 -1.89
CA GLY A 384 -17.69 -8.95 -1.06
C GLY A 384 -18.82 -9.95 -1.39
N CYS A 385 -19.61 -9.67 -2.43
CA CYS A 385 -20.70 -10.54 -2.85
C CYS A 385 -20.23 -11.76 -3.64
N PHE A 386 -18.96 -11.78 -4.08
CA PHE A 386 -18.42 -12.79 -4.98
C PHE A 386 -17.05 -13.28 -4.50
N ASP A 387 -16.77 -14.57 -4.70
CA ASP A 387 -15.45 -15.16 -4.44
C ASP A 387 -14.49 -14.95 -5.61
N ARG A 388 -15.03 -14.85 -6.85
CA ARG A 388 -14.29 -14.52 -8.08
C ARG A 388 -15.10 -13.60 -8.97
N VAL A 389 -14.40 -12.67 -9.59
CA VAL A 389 -14.92 -11.83 -10.69
C VAL A 389 -13.90 -11.83 -11.82
N MET A 390 -14.34 -11.99 -13.05
CA MET A 390 -13.45 -11.99 -14.21
C MET A 390 -14.18 -11.53 -15.49
N ILE A 391 -13.39 -11.15 -16.48
CA ILE A 391 -13.89 -10.83 -17.80
C ILE A 391 -13.27 -11.77 -18.84
N ALA A 392 -14.11 -12.26 -19.74
CA ALA A 392 -13.71 -12.94 -20.95
C ALA A 392 -13.99 -12.02 -22.14
N VAL A 393 -13.06 -11.94 -23.07
CA VAL A 393 -13.11 -11.05 -24.24
C VAL A 393 -13.11 -11.89 -25.52
N LEU A 394 -13.82 -11.42 -26.53
CA LEU A 394 -13.93 -12.08 -27.83
C LEU A 394 -12.56 -12.17 -28.50
N ASP A 395 -12.22 -13.36 -28.99
CA ASP A 395 -10.97 -13.59 -29.70
C ASP A 395 -10.95 -12.86 -31.06
N ARG A 396 -9.76 -12.75 -31.66
CA ARG A 396 -9.59 -12.07 -32.95
C ARG A 396 -10.36 -12.76 -34.10
N GLN A 397 -10.71 -14.02 -33.93
CA GLN A 397 -11.46 -14.81 -34.94
C GLN A 397 -12.97 -14.66 -34.78
N GLY A 398 -13.43 -14.03 -33.68
CA GLY A 398 -14.84 -13.82 -33.38
C GLY A 398 -15.61 -15.10 -33.02
N GLN A 399 -14.91 -16.16 -32.62
CA GLN A 399 -15.50 -17.48 -32.38
C GLN A 399 -15.68 -17.80 -30.90
N HIS A 400 -14.76 -17.32 -30.02
CA HIS A 400 -14.79 -17.65 -28.61
C HIS A 400 -14.52 -16.41 -27.75
N LEU A 401 -15.13 -16.39 -26.58
CA LEU A 401 -14.72 -15.50 -25.49
C LEU A 401 -13.76 -16.27 -24.59
N ALA A 402 -12.56 -15.74 -24.43
CA ALA A 402 -11.51 -16.29 -23.58
C ALA A 402 -11.28 -15.41 -22.36
N GLY A 403 -11.04 -16.02 -21.20
CA GLY A 403 -10.70 -15.30 -19.97
C GLY A 403 -9.45 -14.43 -20.14
N ARG A 404 -9.50 -13.19 -19.64
CA ARG A 404 -8.39 -12.22 -19.77
C ARG A 404 -7.84 -11.78 -18.45
N THR A 405 -8.68 -11.34 -17.54
CA THR A 405 -8.28 -10.84 -16.24
C THR A 405 -9.41 -10.95 -15.23
N GLY A 406 -9.08 -10.89 -13.94
CA GLY A 406 -10.06 -11.00 -12.86
C GLY A 406 -9.41 -10.97 -11.48
N PHE A 407 -10.26 -11.02 -10.47
CA PHE A 407 -9.89 -11.00 -9.06
C PHE A 407 -10.52 -12.19 -8.33
N GLY A 408 -9.88 -12.69 -7.30
CA GLY A 408 -10.42 -13.73 -6.43
C GLY A 408 -9.56 -14.97 -6.32
N LYS A 409 -10.07 -15.96 -5.60
CA LYS A 409 -9.36 -17.19 -5.30
C LYS A 409 -9.11 -18.04 -6.54
N ASN A 410 -7.86 -18.47 -6.74
CA ASN A 410 -7.44 -19.31 -7.87
C ASN A 410 -7.82 -18.72 -9.24
N ILE A 411 -7.81 -17.40 -9.35
CA ILE A 411 -8.32 -16.67 -10.53
C ILE A 411 -7.58 -17.03 -11.82
N ASP A 412 -6.26 -17.23 -11.76
CA ASP A 412 -5.47 -17.54 -12.96
C ASP A 412 -5.87 -18.89 -13.57
N SER A 413 -6.13 -19.90 -12.71
CA SER A 413 -6.68 -21.18 -13.17
C SER A 413 -8.07 -21.05 -13.79
N ALA A 414 -8.92 -20.20 -13.20
CA ALA A 414 -10.26 -19.93 -13.73
C ALA A 414 -10.19 -19.21 -15.09
N ILE A 415 -9.32 -18.20 -15.22
CA ILE A 415 -9.07 -17.48 -16.48
C ILE A 415 -8.59 -18.43 -17.57
N ALA A 416 -7.62 -19.29 -17.27
CA ALA A 416 -7.08 -20.25 -18.23
C ALA A 416 -8.12 -21.28 -18.71
N ALA A 417 -9.04 -21.67 -17.82
CA ALA A 417 -10.12 -22.61 -18.13
C ALA A 417 -11.26 -21.99 -18.93
N PHE A 418 -11.42 -20.66 -18.85
CA PHE A 418 -12.62 -19.99 -19.34
C PHE A 418 -12.61 -19.81 -20.86
N LYS A 419 -13.43 -20.62 -21.54
CA LYS A 419 -13.59 -20.53 -22.97
C LYS A 419 -15.06 -20.78 -23.35
N VAL A 420 -15.74 -19.77 -23.87
CA VAL A 420 -17.18 -19.79 -24.22
C VAL A 420 -17.35 -19.57 -25.71
N SER A 421 -18.17 -20.38 -26.38
CA SER A 421 -18.50 -20.18 -27.78
C SER A 421 -19.35 -18.92 -27.97
N ALA A 422 -18.98 -18.08 -28.94
CA ALA A 422 -19.76 -16.90 -29.32
C ALA A 422 -20.88 -17.19 -30.32
N THR A 423 -20.87 -18.39 -30.93
CA THR A 423 -21.76 -18.74 -32.05
C THR A 423 -22.73 -19.88 -31.74
N ALA A 424 -22.41 -20.74 -30.78
CA ALA A 424 -23.26 -21.84 -30.34
C ALA A 424 -24.09 -21.44 -29.11
N SER A 425 -25.28 -22.04 -28.96
CA SER A 425 -26.14 -21.83 -27.78
C SER A 425 -26.47 -23.19 -27.16
N THR A 426 -25.46 -23.91 -26.69
CA THR A 426 -25.57 -25.27 -26.15
C THR A 426 -25.63 -25.32 -24.63
N ASP A 427 -25.14 -24.29 -23.93
CA ASP A 427 -25.06 -24.19 -22.49
C ASP A 427 -25.46 -22.78 -21.98
N ALA A 428 -25.51 -22.59 -20.66
CA ALA A 428 -25.92 -21.32 -20.06
C ALA A 428 -25.00 -20.14 -20.46
N PHE A 429 -23.70 -20.39 -20.64
CA PHE A 429 -22.72 -19.35 -20.97
C PHE A 429 -22.87 -18.89 -22.40
N SER A 430 -22.90 -19.84 -23.34
CA SER A 430 -23.11 -19.55 -24.76
C SER A 430 -24.49 -18.95 -25.01
N ALA A 431 -25.52 -19.34 -24.25
CA ALA A 431 -26.86 -18.74 -24.34
C ALA A 431 -26.84 -17.27 -23.86
N ALA A 432 -26.18 -16.96 -22.73
CA ALA A 432 -26.03 -15.58 -22.25
C ALA A 432 -25.37 -14.69 -23.33
N VAL A 433 -24.30 -15.19 -23.94
CA VAL A 433 -23.53 -14.47 -24.97
C VAL A 433 -24.35 -14.27 -26.25
N ALA A 434 -24.97 -15.33 -26.77
CA ALA A 434 -25.70 -15.29 -28.03
C ALA A 434 -26.98 -14.43 -27.97
N GLN A 435 -27.66 -14.44 -26.81
CA GLN A 435 -28.90 -13.69 -26.61
C GLN A 435 -28.65 -12.30 -26.00
N GLY A 436 -27.45 -12.04 -25.44
CA GLY A 436 -27.13 -10.79 -24.77
C GLY A 436 -27.94 -10.57 -23.49
N VAL A 437 -28.27 -11.66 -22.76
CA VAL A 437 -29.09 -11.62 -21.56
C VAL A 437 -28.27 -11.94 -20.31
N ASP A 438 -28.58 -11.24 -19.23
CA ASP A 438 -28.00 -11.52 -17.92
C ASP A 438 -28.56 -12.84 -17.37
N ILE A 439 -27.69 -13.72 -16.88
CA ILE A 439 -28.10 -15.03 -16.33
C ILE A 439 -27.53 -15.17 -14.90
N LEU A 440 -28.42 -15.37 -13.94
CA LEU A 440 -28.07 -15.73 -12.57
C LEU A 440 -28.43 -17.20 -12.32
N ILE A 441 -27.45 -18.00 -11.96
CA ILE A 441 -27.62 -19.40 -11.53
C ILE A 441 -27.34 -19.46 -10.04
N SER A 442 -28.37 -19.76 -9.26
CA SER A 442 -28.27 -19.83 -7.80
C SER A 442 -27.72 -21.17 -7.29
N ASP A 443 -27.88 -22.25 -8.09
CA ASP A 443 -27.36 -23.59 -7.77
C ASP A 443 -27.00 -24.33 -9.07
N THR A 444 -25.70 -24.56 -9.27
CA THR A 444 -25.17 -25.28 -10.44
C THR A 444 -25.45 -26.80 -10.38
N GLN A 445 -25.82 -27.33 -9.22
CA GLN A 445 -26.11 -28.75 -9.03
C GLN A 445 -27.59 -29.09 -9.15
N ALA A 446 -28.47 -28.10 -9.26
CA ALA A 446 -29.90 -28.30 -9.45
C ALA A 446 -30.18 -29.14 -10.71
N ASP A 447 -31.09 -30.13 -10.64
CA ASP A 447 -31.33 -31.12 -11.69
C ASP A 447 -31.71 -30.47 -13.06
N ASN A 448 -32.43 -29.37 -13.02
CA ASN A 448 -32.85 -28.61 -14.23
C ASN A 448 -31.75 -27.72 -14.80
N ILE A 449 -30.66 -27.50 -14.07
CA ILE A 449 -29.54 -26.60 -14.44
C ILE A 449 -28.28 -27.40 -14.80
N LYS A 450 -27.99 -28.47 -14.07
CA LYS A 450 -26.76 -29.26 -14.20
C LYS A 450 -26.40 -29.65 -15.65
N ALA A 451 -27.38 -30.01 -16.46
CA ALA A 451 -27.17 -30.36 -17.86
C ALA A 451 -26.78 -29.14 -18.74
N ARG A 452 -26.98 -27.92 -18.25
CA ARG A 452 -26.66 -26.66 -18.96
C ARG A 452 -25.33 -26.07 -18.53
N ILE A 453 -24.64 -26.67 -17.56
CA ILE A 453 -23.33 -26.24 -17.08
C ILE A 453 -22.25 -26.94 -17.92
N PRO A 454 -21.32 -26.19 -18.55
CA PRO A 454 -20.26 -26.82 -19.36
C PRO A 454 -19.31 -27.64 -18.48
N ALA A 455 -18.77 -28.72 -19.05
CA ALA A 455 -17.88 -29.63 -18.34
C ALA A 455 -16.63 -28.95 -17.77
N TRP A 456 -16.06 -27.96 -18.47
CA TRP A 456 -14.91 -27.20 -18.00
C TRP A 456 -15.24 -26.41 -16.72
N HIS A 457 -16.43 -25.82 -16.62
CA HIS A 457 -16.87 -25.09 -15.42
C HIS A 457 -17.06 -26.06 -14.24
N ALA A 458 -17.80 -27.14 -14.46
CA ALA A 458 -18.07 -28.17 -13.43
C ALA A 458 -16.78 -28.88 -12.96
N GLY A 459 -15.77 -29.03 -13.82
CA GLY A 459 -14.52 -29.72 -13.53
C GLY A 459 -13.44 -28.84 -12.91
N GLN A 460 -13.29 -27.60 -13.37
CA GLN A 460 -12.14 -26.74 -13.05
C GLN A 460 -12.51 -25.57 -12.14
N ILE A 461 -13.63 -24.87 -12.39
CA ILE A 461 -14.06 -23.72 -11.58
C ILE A 461 -14.84 -24.16 -10.35
N LYS A 462 -15.81 -25.08 -10.52
CA LYS A 462 -16.61 -25.71 -9.45
C LYS A 462 -17.39 -24.72 -8.58
N ALA A 463 -17.84 -23.61 -9.14
CA ALA A 463 -18.64 -22.65 -8.38
C ALA A 463 -20.03 -23.21 -8.08
N HIS A 464 -20.58 -22.92 -6.88
CA HIS A 464 -21.93 -23.27 -6.51
C HIS A 464 -22.97 -22.41 -7.23
N SER A 465 -22.69 -21.13 -7.35
CA SER A 465 -23.57 -20.16 -8.03
C SER A 465 -22.75 -19.16 -8.85
N PHE A 466 -23.36 -18.60 -9.90
CA PHE A 466 -22.69 -17.59 -10.70
C PHE A 466 -23.67 -16.62 -11.39
N LEU A 467 -23.15 -15.43 -11.71
CA LEU A 467 -23.82 -14.38 -12.49
C LEU A 467 -23.04 -14.11 -13.77
N LEU A 468 -23.74 -14.09 -14.90
CA LEU A 468 -23.22 -13.74 -16.21
C LEU A 468 -23.78 -12.39 -16.65
N LEU A 469 -22.90 -11.45 -16.98
CA LEU A 469 -23.26 -10.13 -17.48
C LEU A 469 -22.59 -9.91 -18.85
N PRO A 470 -23.24 -10.21 -19.97
CA PRO A 470 -22.67 -10.03 -21.30
C PRO A 470 -22.55 -8.54 -21.66
N ILE A 471 -21.47 -8.21 -22.38
CA ILE A 471 -21.24 -6.90 -22.99
C ILE A 471 -21.42 -7.05 -24.49
N THR A 472 -22.45 -6.41 -25.04
CA THR A 472 -22.80 -6.51 -26.46
C THR A 472 -22.89 -5.12 -27.10
N VAL A 473 -22.41 -5.00 -28.34
CA VAL A 473 -22.57 -3.79 -29.17
C VAL A 473 -23.23 -4.17 -30.48
N ASN A 474 -24.33 -3.52 -30.79
CA ASN A 474 -25.13 -3.83 -31.99
C ASN A 474 -25.48 -5.33 -32.12
N LYS A 475 -25.87 -5.94 -31.01
CA LYS A 475 -26.17 -7.38 -30.86
C LYS A 475 -24.98 -8.33 -31.13
N LYS A 476 -23.76 -7.80 -31.24
CA LYS A 476 -22.54 -8.60 -31.32
C LYS A 476 -21.90 -8.69 -29.93
N PRO A 477 -21.55 -9.89 -29.45
CA PRO A 477 -20.86 -10.04 -28.17
C PRO A 477 -19.44 -9.50 -28.30
N LEU A 478 -18.99 -8.75 -27.31
CA LEU A 478 -17.61 -8.25 -27.17
C LEU A 478 -16.91 -8.87 -26.00
N ALA A 479 -17.61 -9.01 -24.87
CA ALA A 479 -17.06 -9.56 -23.64
C ALA A 479 -18.18 -10.18 -22.79
N LEU A 480 -17.78 -10.97 -21.81
CA LEU A 480 -18.64 -11.55 -20.79
C LEU A 480 -17.99 -11.35 -19.42
N ILE A 481 -18.69 -10.68 -18.52
CA ILE A 481 -18.30 -10.60 -17.11
C ILE A 481 -18.90 -11.82 -16.43
N TYR A 482 -18.04 -12.54 -15.71
CA TYR A 482 -18.38 -13.70 -14.91
C TYR A 482 -18.09 -13.43 -13.45
N LEU A 483 -19.05 -13.70 -12.57
CA LEU A 483 -18.94 -13.51 -11.13
C LEU A 483 -19.49 -14.76 -10.45
N ASP A 484 -18.82 -15.28 -9.42
CA ASP A 484 -19.27 -16.50 -8.78
C ASP A 484 -19.07 -16.55 -7.27
N LYS A 485 -19.70 -17.58 -6.67
CA LYS A 485 -19.46 -18.03 -5.30
C LYS A 485 -19.11 -19.51 -5.27
N ASP A 486 -18.10 -19.86 -4.53
CA ASP A 486 -17.69 -21.25 -4.29
C ASP A 486 -18.74 -22.02 -3.46
N LYS A 487 -19.39 -21.33 -2.52
CA LYS A 487 -20.35 -21.93 -1.58
C LYS A 487 -21.58 -21.05 -1.44
N GLY A 488 -22.76 -21.69 -1.54
CA GLY A 488 -24.05 -21.03 -1.36
C GLY A 488 -24.48 -20.15 -2.54
N PRO A 489 -25.70 -19.64 -2.51
CA PRO A 489 -26.23 -18.79 -3.56
C PRO A 489 -25.60 -17.38 -3.51
N ILE A 490 -25.55 -16.74 -4.68
CA ILE A 490 -25.31 -15.30 -4.77
C ILE A 490 -26.58 -14.60 -4.28
N ASP A 491 -26.46 -13.88 -3.17
CA ASP A 491 -27.55 -13.08 -2.61
C ASP A 491 -27.31 -11.60 -2.97
N LEU A 492 -28.11 -11.08 -3.87
CA LEU A 492 -28.07 -9.69 -4.33
C LEU A 492 -29.46 -9.10 -4.28
N ASP A 493 -29.60 -7.98 -3.62
CA ASP A 493 -30.82 -7.21 -3.74
C ASP A 493 -30.95 -6.57 -5.14
N ALA A 494 -32.18 -6.19 -5.49
CA ALA A 494 -32.47 -5.63 -6.80
C ALA A 494 -31.72 -4.30 -7.06
N GLN A 495 -31.44 -3.52 -6.02
CA GLN A 495 -30.72 -2.25 -6.12
C GLN A 495 -29.26 -2.50 -6.49
N VAL A 496 -28.57 -3.40 -5.77
CA VAL A 496 -27.18 -3.78 -6.05
C VAL A 496 -27.04 -4.32 -7.47
N LEU A 497 -27.90 -5.24 -7.87
CA LEU A 497 -27.88 -5.78 -9.25
C LEU A 497 -28.09 -4.69 -10.31
N ASN A 498 -29.01 -3.75 -10.08
CA ASN A 498 -29.22 -2.63 -10.98
C ASN A 498 -28.00 -1.73 -11.09
N MET A 499 -27.34 -1.42 -9.97
CA MET A 499 -26.12 -0.60 -9.96
C MET A 499 -24.97 -1.31 -10.71
N MET A 500 -24.81 -2.62 -10.55
CA MET A 500 -23.86 -3.41 -11.34
C MET A 500 -24.14 -3.31 -12.84
N LYS A 501 -25.41 -3.38 -13.26
CA LYS A 501 -25.80 -3.21 -14.66
C LYS A 501 -25.50 -1.80 -15.18
N VAL A 502 -25.70 -0.77 -14.37
CA VAL A 502 -25.33 0.62 -14.71
C VAL A 502 -23.82 0.74 -14.93
N LEU A 503 -23.00 0.22 -14.02
CA LEU A 503 -21.54 0.22 -14.14
C LEU A 503 -21.08 -0.53 -15.41
N ARG A 504 -21.62 -1.73 -15.69
CA ARG A 504 -21.35 -2.45 -16.95
C ARG A 504 -21.70 -1.60 -18.17
N ASN A 505 -22.84 -0.92 -18.17
CA ASN A 505 -23.26 -0.09 -19.28
C ASN A 505 -22.39 1.16 -19.47
N GLN A 506 -21.86 1.73 -18.38
CA GLN A 506 -20.86 2.80 -18.45
C GLN A 506 -19.55 2.30 -19.08
N ALA A 507 -19.05 1.13 -18.66
CA ALA A 507 -17.85 0.53 -19.27
C ALA A 507 -18.05 0.24 -20.78
N LEU A 508 -19.29 -0.03 -21.23
CA LEU A 508 -19.61 -0.20 -22.64
C LEU A 508 -19.30 1.05 -23.47
N LEU A 509 -19.38 2.26 -22.88
CA LEU A 509 -19.06 3.51 -23.57
C LEU A 509 -17.58 3.54 -23.99
N ALA A 510 -16.67 2.97 -23.18
CA ALA A 510 -15.25 2.87 -23.52
C ALA A 510 -15.01 2.03 -24.79
N PHE A 511 -15.78 0.95 -24.98
CA PHE A 511 -15.70 0.16 -26.21
C PHE A 511 -16.18 0.92 -27.46
N ARG A 512 -16.99 1.96 -27.29
CA ARG A 512 -17.47 2.80 -28.40
C ARG A 512 -16.54 3.95 -28.73
N GLN A 513 -15.76 4.44 -27.75
CA GLN A 513 -14.81 5.54 -27.93
C GLN A 513 -13.45 5.08 -28.44
N GLY A 514 -13.07 3.82 -28.22
CA GLY A 514 -11.79 3.19 -28.61
C GLY A 514 -11.74 2.71 -30.08
N LYS A 515 -12.42 3.41 -31.00
CA LYS A 515 -12.30 3.21 -32.44
C LYS A 515 -11.36 4.20 -33.08
#